data_29a21acfb26e2801e5a5fbe14cfd1371
#
_entry.id   29a21acfb26e2801e5a5fbe14cfd1371
#
_cell.length_a   1.000
_cell.length_b   1.000
_cell.length_c   1.000
_cell.angle_alpha   90.00
_cell.angle_beta   90.00
_cell.angle_gamma   90.00
#
_symmetry.space_group_name_H-M   'P 1'
#
loop_
_entity.id
_entity.type
_entity.pdbx_description
1 polymer ?
#
loop_
_entity_poly.entity_id
_entity_poly.type
_entity_poly.pdbx_seq_one_letter_code
_entity_poly.pdbx_strand_id
1 'polypeptide(L)'
;MRKIIIMLLSVPLFFGLVQASASAQNHCIVQKGDSMWKIAMRYKVPFSEVLRLNKHYIDPHMIHPMDKINLPDGSTGSQTSQHSEYDDISPDDQSVPESDVSQQATEVLRLVNAERSKQGLSSLSLSDKLTAVANEKARDMAENNYFSHTSPTYGSPFQMLQQYGIRYRTAGENIAAGQRTPEEVMQSWMNSSGHRANILNSSYTEIGIGYYAGGSYGSEWVQLFTGK
;
A
#
# COMPACT_ATOMS: atom_id res chain seq x y z
N MET A 1 56.83 20.95 69.31
CA MET A 1 56.74 19.93 68.24
C MET A 1 55.37 20.09 67.59
N ARG A 2 55.31 20.79 66.43
CA ARG A 2 54.05 21.00 65.66
C ARG A 2 53.95 19.91 64.62
N LYS A 3 52.91 19.06 64.70
CA LYS A 3 52.60 18.04 63.68
C LYS A 3 51.82 18.71 62.54
N ILE A 4 52.40 18.70 61.34
CA ILE A 4 51.75 19.15 60.12
C ILE A 4 50.96 17.92 59.57
N ILE A 5 49.64 18.07 59.47
CA ILE A 5 48.78 17.08 58.83
C ILE A 5 48.62 17.49 57.37
N ILE A 6 49.16 16.75 56.45
CA ILE A 6 48.97 16.93 54.99
C ILE A 6 47.69 16.23 54.60
N MET A 7 46.69 16.98 54.24
CA MET A 7 45.37 16.51 53.76
C MET A 7 45.49 16.33 52.25
N LEU A 8 45.58 15.09 51.79
CA LEU A 8 45.53 14.72 50.36
C LEU A 8 44.10 14.82 49.87
N LEU A 9 43.80 15.86 49.05
CA LEU A 9 42.55 15.96 48.31
C LEU A 9 42.61 15.00 47.11
N SER A 10 41.91 13.88 47.17
CA SER A 10 41.62 13.04 46.04
C SER A 10 40.48 13.63 45.19
N VAL A 11 40.80 14.11 44.00
CA VAL A 11 39.84 14.51 42.98
C VAL A 11 39.36 13.25 42.27
N PRO A 12 38.05 12.90 42.29
CA PRO A 12 37.57 11.81 41.51
C PRO A 12 37.50 12.22 40.03
N LEU A 13 38.26 11.53 39.21
CA LEU A 13 38.23 11.64 37.74
C LEU A 13 36.93 10.97 37.26
N PHE A 14 35.88 11.80 37.01
CA PHE A 14 34.68 11.28 36.33
C PHE A 14 34.99 10.99 34.88
N PHE A 15 35.28 9.72 34.57
CA PHE A 15 35.20 9.22 33.21
C PHE A 15 33.74 9.17 32.79
N GLY A 16 33.26 10.19 32.10
CA GLY A 16 32.00 10.16 31.39
C GLY A 16 32.05 9.09 30.31
N LEU A 17 31.46 7.92 30.57
CA LEU A 17 31.12 6.97 29.52
C LEU A 17 30.10 7.66 28.60
N VAL A 18 30.58 8.14 27.45
CA VAL A 18 29.73 8.44 26.30
C VAL A 18 29.20 7.07 25.84
N GLN A 19 28.02 6.72 26.33
CA GLN A 19 27.24 5.63 25.73
C GLN A 19 26.84 6.13 24.34
N ALA A 20 27.55 5.67 23.33
CA ALA A 20 27.04 5.70 21.97
C ALA A 20 25.73 4.87 21.98
N SER A 21 24.61 5.56 21.99
CA SER A 21 23.32 4.93 21.71
C SER A 21 23.42 4.37 20.31
N ALA A 22 23.67 3.08 20.19
CA ALA A 22 23.44 2.37 18.95
C ALA A 22 21.97 2.61 18.62
N SER A 23 21.71 3.42 17.61
CA SER A 23 20.37 3.60 17.04
C SER A 23 19.93 2.19 16.65
N ALA A 24 19.05 1.62 17.44
CA ALA A 24 18.42 0.35 17.10
C ALA A 24 17.69 0.59 15.79
N GLN A 25 18.20 0.01 14.72
CA GLN A 25 17.61 0.15 13.40
C GLN A 25 16.23 -0.49 13.47
N ASN A 26 15.19 0.34 13.65
CA ASN A 26 13.82 -0.11 13.77
C ASN A 26 13.41 -0.77 12.46
N HIS A 27 13.14 -2.03 12.52
CA HIS A 27 12.61 -2.81 11.39
C HIS A 27 11.67 -3.89 11.91
N CYS A 28 10.78 -4.35 11.05
CA CYS A 28 9.98 -5.53 11.30
C CYS A 28 10.18 -6.57 10.20
N ILE A 29 9.84 -7.80 10.52
CA ILE A 29 9.78 -8.91 9.55
C ILE A 29 8.34 -9.06 9.09
N VAL A 30 8.14 -9.10 7.78
CA VAL A 30 6.85 -9.28 7.15
C VAL A 30 6.27 -10.65 7.51
N GLN A 31 5.02 -10.68 7.92
CA GLN A 31 4.24 -11.89 8.21
C GLN A 31 3.27 -12.17 7.06
N LYS A 32 2.76 -13.40 6.97
CA LYS A 32 1.73 -13.74 5.97
C LYS A 32 0.51 -12.83 6.13
N GLY A 33 0.09 -12.19 5.02
CA GLY A 33 -1.02 -11.24 4.99
C GLY A 33 -0.66 -9.81 5.42
N ASP A 34 0.62 -9.50 5.65
CA ASP A 34 1.07 -8.14 5.85
C ASP A 34 1.11 -7.38 4.52
N SER A 35 0.83 -6.07 4.62
CA SER A 35 1.22 -5.07 3.63
C SER A 35 2.05 -4.00 4.34
N MET A 36 2.82 -3.22 3.61
CA MET A 36 3.56 -2.10 4.23
C MET A 36 2.62 -1.13 4.97
N TRP A 37 1.37 -0.99 4.49
CA TRP A 37 0.33 -0.24 5.19
C TRP A 37 -0.06 -0.87 6.53
N LYS A 38 -0.40 -2.18 6.55
CA LYS A 38 -0.73 -2.90 7.79
C LYS A 38 0.42 -2.82 8.79
N ILE A 39 1.65 -2.89 8.32
CA ILE A 39 2.86 -2.70 9.13
C ILE A 39 2.90 -1.27 9.70
N ALA A 40 2.71 -0.24 8.87
CA ALA A 40 2.69 1.16 9.31
C ALA A 40 1.63 1.39 10.41
N MET A 41 0.43 0.84 10.23
CA MET A 41 -0.65 0.92 11.24
C MET A 41 -0.30 0.17 12.52
N ARG A 42 0.26 -1.04 12.42
CA ARG A 42 0.69 -1.85 13.59
C ARG A 42 1.72 -1.11 14.42
N TYR A 43 2.66 -0.43 13.78
CA TYR A 43 3.72 0.31 14.44
C TYR A 43 3.39 1.78 14.69
N LYS A 44 2.17 2.23 14.35
CA LYS A 44 1.66 3.61 14.54
C LYS A 44 2.58 4.68 13.94
N VAL A 45 3.12 4.39 12.76
CA VAL A 45 4.00 5.30 12.01
C VAL A 45 3.34 5.76 10.72
N PRO A 46 3.67 6.96 10.21
CA PRO A 46 3.16 7.43 8.92
C PRO A 46 3.57 6.48 7.79
N PHE A 47 2.60 6.02 7.00
CA PHE A 47 2.86 5.11 5.88
C PHE A 47 3.83 5.71 4.84
N SER A 48 3.73 7.03 4.59
CA SER A 48 4.66 7.75 3.72
C SER A 48 6.12 7.63 4.17
N GLU A 49 6.37 7.55 5.49
CA GLU A 49 7.72 7.35 6.02
C GLU A 49 8.19 5.90 5.84
N VAL A 50 7.29 4.92 6.00
CA VAL A 50 7.62 3.52 5.71
C VAL A 50 8.01 3.38 4.23
N LEU A 51 7.24 3.94 3.31
CA LEU A 51 7.57 3.95 1.88
C LEU A 51 8.92 4.64 1.61
N ARG A 52 9.17 5.79 2.26
CA ARG A 52 10.43 6.53 2.09
C ARG A 52 11.66 5.73 2.52
N LEU A 53 11.54 4.96 3.61
CA LEU A 53 12.64 4.15 4.16
C LEU A 53 12.86 2.84 3.39
N ASN A 54 11.88 2.42 2.58
CA ASN A 54 11.88 1.15 1.86
C ASN A 54 11.81 1.32 0.34
N LYS A 55 12.41 2.37 -0.19
CA LYS A 55 12.42 2.70 -1.64
C LYS A 55 13.04 1.62 -2.54
N HIS A 56 13.76 0.67 -1.96
CA HIS A 56 14.35 -0.45 -2.69
C HIS A 56 13.29 -1.48 -3.12
N TYR A 57 12.12 -1.50 -2.49
CA TYR A 57 10.97 -2.20 -3.02
C TYR A 57 10.40 -1.37 -4.17
N ILE A 58 10.50 -1.87 -5.39
CA ILE A 58 9.99 -1.22 -6.61
C ILE A 58 8.48 -1.08 -6.50
N ASP A 59 7.82 -2.11 -5.99
CA ASP A 59 6.40 -2.12 -5.62
C ASP A 59 6.25 -2.34 -4.10
N PRO A 60 5.68 -1.38 -3.36
CA PRO A 60 5.45 -1.53 -1.92
C PRO A 60 4.40 -2.60 -1.56
N HIS A 61 3.70 -3.15 -2.56
CA HIS A 61 2.75 -4.26 -2.39
C HIS A 61 3.41 -5.63 -2.56
N MET A 62 4.60 -5.67 -3.14
CA MET A 62 5.42 -6.86 -3.37
C MET A 62 6.34 -7.14 -2.17
N ILE A 63 5.78 -7.20 -0.98
CA ILE A 63 6.49 -7.67 0.21
C ILE A 63 6.04 -9.11 0.52
N HIS A 64 7.01 -9.96 0.79
CA HIS A 64 6.78 -11.37 1.06
C HIS A 64 7.03 -11.68 2.53
N PRO A 65 6.45 -12.74 3.07
CA PRO A 65 6.83 -13.24 4.39
C PRO A 65 8.34 -13.39 4.48
N MET A 66 8.92 -12.96 5.62
CA MET A 66 10.35 -12.86 5.93
C MET A 66 11.08 -11.63 5.37
N ASP A 67 10.46 -10.80 4.53
CA ASP A 67 11.05 -9.53 4.14
C ASP A 67 11.27 -8.60 5.35
N LYS A 68 12.27 -7.75 5.23
CA LYS A 68 12.66 -6.81 6.28
C LYS A 68 12.22 -5.40 5.91
N ILE A 69 11.25 -4.86 6.64
CA ILE A 69 10.74 -3.50 6.44
C ILE A 69 11.34 -2.56 7.47
N ASN A 70 12.04 -1.53 7.00
CA ASN A 70 12.59 -0.49 7.84
C ASN A 70 11.47 0.43 8.35
N LEU A 71 11.52 0.76 9.63
CA LEU A 71 10.54 1.61 10.30
C LEU A 71 11.21 2.92 10.78
N PRO A 72 10.45 4.03 10.89
CA PRO A 72 10.95 5.26 11.49
C PRO A 72 11.38 5.06 12.94
N ASP A 73 12.33 5.88 13.39
CA ASP A 73 12.72 5.91 14.81
C ASP A 73 11.51 6.29 15.68
N GLY A 74 11.40 5.64 16.84
CA GLY A 74 10.28 5.85 17.76
C GLY A 74 9.02 5.06 17.44
N SER A 75 9.05 4.12 16.49
CA SER A 75 7.94 3.21 16.23
C SER A 75 7.62 2.35 17.45
N THR A 76 6.34 2.39 17.90
CA THR A 76 5.85 1.61 19.04
C THR A 76 4.92 0.51 18.55
N GLY A 77 5.44 -0.67 18.32
CA GLY A 77 4.66 -1.84 17.94
C GLY A 77 5.31 -3.11 18.50
N SER A 78 4.50 -4.11 18.79
CA SER A 78 4.99 -5.40 19.28
C SER A 78 4.99 -6.42 18.14
N GLN A 79 6.11 -7.09 17.93
CA GLN A 79 6.12 -8.36 17.22
C GLN A 79 5.58 -9.42 18.18
N THR A 80 4.34 -9.81 18.00
CA THR A 80 3.84 -11.03 18.66
C THR A 80 4.44 -12.22 17.93
N SER A 81 5.53 -12.74 18.47
CA SER A 81 6.07 -14.04 18.08
C SER A 81 5.11 -15.12 18.55
N GLN A 82 4.14 -15.47 17.73
CA GLN A 82 3.49 -16.76 17.84
C GLN A 82 4.23 -17.72 16.91
N HIS A 83 5.16 -18.44 17.49
CA HIS A 83 5.72 -19.64 16.90
C HIS A 83 4.67 -20.74 17.07
N SER A 84 3.84 -20.93 16.04
CA SER A 84 3.06 -22.14 15.91
C SER A 84 3.72 -22.98 14.83
N GLU A 85 4.23 -24.13 15.23
CA GLU A 85 4.52 -25.26 14.38
C GLU A 85 3.32 -25.47 13.44
N TYR A 86 3.54 -25.28 12.15
CA TYR A 86 2.61 -25.74 11.14
C TYR A 86 3.33 -26.76 10.27
N ASP A 87 2.88 -28.00 10.46
CA ASP A 87 3.10 -29.10 9.56
C ASP A 87 2.75 -28.73 8.12
N ASP A 88 3.60 -29.21 7.23
CA ASP A 88 3.55 -29.30 5.79
C ASP A 88 2.14 -29.61 5.25
N ILE A 89 1.39 -28.56 4.88
CA ILE A 89 0.24 -28.65 3.98
C ILE A 89 0.50 -27.67 2.86
N SER A 90 0.83 -28.21 1.69
CA SER A 90 0.88 -27.50 0.43
C SER A 90 -0.48 -26.84 0.19
N PRO A 91 -0.61 -25.51 0.22
CA PRO A 91 -1.81 -24.85 -0.24
C PRO A 91 -1.70 -24.71 -1.74
N ASP A 92 -2.75 -25.07 -2.40
CA ASP A 92 -3.05 -24.69 -3.77
C ASP A 92 -2.87 -23.15 -3.89
N ASP A 93 -1.69 -22.74 -4.34
CA ASP A 93 -1.31 -21.34 -4.52
C ASP A 93 -2.02 -20.79 -5.76
N GLN A 94 -3.22 -20.27 -5.57
CA GLN A 94 -3.93 -19.50 -6.58
C GLN A 94 -3.58 -18.01 -6.47
N SER A 95 -2.31 -17.69 -6.27
CA SER A 95 -1.82 -16.34 -6.56
C SER A 95 -1.78 -16.18 -8.08
N VAL A 96 -2.62 -15.26 -8.59
CA VAL A 96 -2.57 -14.86 -10.00
C VAL A 96 -1.16 -14.34 -10.28
N PRO A 97 -0.44 -14.83 -11.30
CA PRO A 97 0.88 -14.35 -11.63
C PRO A 97 0.85 -12.82 -11.83
N GLU A 98 1.86 -12.11 -11.36
CA GLU A 98 2.01 -10.64 -11.52
C GLU A 98 1.91 -10.20 -12.98
N SER A 99 2.32 -11.06 -13.92
CA SER A 99 2.12 -10.86 -15.35
C SER A 99 0.64 -10.69 -15.72
N ASP A 100 -0.28 -11.39 -15.06
CA ASP A 100 -1.71 -11.31 -15.34
C ASP A 100 -2.32 -10.00 -14.83
N VAL A 101 -1.97 -9.55 -13.63
CA VAL A 101 -2.45 -8.27 -13.08
C VAL A 101 -2.00 -7.10 -13.95
N SER A 102 -0.75 -7.11 -14.41
CA SER A 102 -0.20 -6.10 -15.32
C SER A 102 -0.88 -6.13 -16.69
N GLN A 103 -1.19 -7.31 -17.23
CA GLN A 103 -1.91 -7.46 -18.49
C GLN A 103 -3.36 -6.97 -18.39
N GLN A 104 -4.07 -7.30 -17.31
CA GLN A 104 -5.42 -6.82 -17.03
C GLN A 104 -5.46 -5.28 -16.98
N ALA A 105 -4.53 -4.67 -16.24
CA ALA A 105 -4.46 -3.22 -16.14
C ALA A 105 -4.16 -2.54 -17.49
N THR A 106 -3.24 -3.10 -18.28
CA THR A 106 -2.88 -2.59 -19.61
C THR A 106 -4.06 -2.64 -20.57
N GLU A 107 -4.81 -3.74 -20.58
CA GLU A 107 -5.95 -3.88 -21.47
C GLU A 107 -7.11 -2.98 -21.06
N VAL A 108 -7.42 -2.85 -19.76
CA VAL A 108 -8.43 -1.89 -19.28
C VAL A 108 -8.03 -0.46 -19.64
N LEU A 109 -6.76 -0.06 -19.51
CA LEU A 109 -6.28 1.26 -19.93
C LEU A 109 -6.52 1.49 -21.43
N ARG A 110 -6.19 0.51 -22.26
CA ARG A 110 -6.41 0.57 -23.71
C ARG A 110 -7.89 0.78 -24.03
N LEU A 111 -8.78 0.04 -23.38
CA LEU A 111 -10.23 0.14 -23.55
C LEU A 111 -10.76 1.50 -23.09
N VAL A 112 -10.33 2.00 -21.92
CA VAL A 112 -10.68 3.34 -21.39
C VAL A 112 -10.28 4.41 -22.42
N ASN A 113 -9.05 4.37 -22.92
CA ASN A 113 -8.55 5.37 -23.85
C ASN A 113 -9.25 5.29 -25.22
N ALA A 114 -9.68 4.11 -25.65
CA ALA A 114 -10.51 3.96 -26.84
C ALA A 114 -11.88 4.64 -26.67
N GLU A 115 -12.55 4.47 -25.53
CA GLU A 115 -13.82 5.16 -25.25
C GLU A 115 -13.66 6.68 -25.15
N ARG A 116 -12.59 7.15 -24.50
CA ARG A 116 -12.26 8.57 -24.42
C ARG A 116 -12.01 9.19 -25.80
N SER A 117 -11.25 8.50 -26.65
CA SER A 117 -10.98 8.92 -28.02
C SER A 117 -12.25 9.12 -28.85
N LYS A 118 -13.26 8.22 -28.71
CA LYS A 118 -14.57 8.36 -29.39
C LYS A 118 -15.30 9.66 -29.01
N GLN A 119 -14.97 10.24 -27.85
CA GLN A 119 -15.54 11.50 -27.36
C GLN A 119 -14.59 12.70 -27.56
N GLY A 120 -13.48 12.54 -28.27
CA GLY A 120 -12.48 13.60 -28.50
C GLY A 120 -11.70 14.00 -27.24
N LEU A 121 -11.68 13.15 -26.20
CA LEU A 121 -10.96 13.39 -24.95
C LEU A 121 -9.52 12.91 -25.04
N SER A 122 -8.62 13.60 -24.32
CA SER A 122 -7.23 13.17 -24.16
C SER A 122 -7.14 11.81 -23.45
N SER A 123 -6.17 10.99 -23.85
CA SER A 123 -5.87 9.73 -23.20
C SER A 123 -5.42 9.95 -21.75
N LEU A 124 -5.77 9.02 -20.86
CA LEU A 124 -5.21 8.93 -19.51
C LEU A 124 -3.88 8.19 -19.54
N SER A 125 -2.95 8.61 -18.69
CA SER A 125 -1.70 7.91 -18.44
C SER A 125 -1.88 6.93 -17.27
N LEU A 126 -1.33 5.72 -17.39
CA LEU A 126 -1.26 4.79 -16.26
C LEU A 126 -0.28 5.36 -15.22
N SER A 127 -0.70 5.37 -13.97
CA SER A 127 0.14 5.77 -12.85
C SER A 127 0.41 4.57 -11.95
N ASP A 128 1.68 4.17 -11.83
CA ASP A 128 2.07 3.04 -10.99
C ASP A 128 1.62 3.21 -9.54
N LYS A 129 1.69 4.45 -9.02
CA LYS A 129 1.22 4.76 -7.67
C LYS A 129 -0.28 4.57 -7.50
N LEU A 130 -1.08 5.03 -8.48
CA LEU A 130 -2.53 4.83 -8.46
C LEU A 130 -2.87 3.35 -8.65
N THR A 131 -2.16 2.64 -9.52
CA THR A 131 -2.34 1.20 -9.76
C THR A 131 -2.07 0.40 -8.48
N ALA A 132 -1.01 0.76 -7.76
CA ALA A 132 -0.71 0.15 -6.48
C ALA A 132 -1.86 0.33 -5.45
N VAL A 133 -2.43 1.54 -5.35
CA VAL A 133 -3.58 1.81 -4.47
C VAL A 133 -4.83 1.08 -4.96
N ALA A 134 -5.07 1.03 -6.26
CA ALA A 134 -6.21 0.33 -6.84
C ALA A 134 -6.14 -1.20 -6.59
N ASN A 135 -4.95 -1.80 -6.73
CA ASN A 135 -4.72 -3.21 -6.40
C ASN A 135 -4.98 -3.49 -4.91
N GLU A 136 -4.47 -2.61 -4.04
CA GLU A 136 -4.72 -2.74 -2.59
C GLU A 136 -6.21 -2.62 -2.25
N LYS A 137 -6.94 -1.72 -2.91
CA LYS A 137 -8.40 -1.61 -2.73
C LYS A 137 -9.13 -2.86 -3.21
N ALA A 138 -8.75 -3.41 -4.36
CA ALA A 138 -9.35 -4.63 -4.89
C ALA A 138 -9.10 -5.82 -3.93
N ARG A 139 -7.86 -5.96 -3.44
CA ARG A 139 -7.50 -6.98 -2.45
C ARG A 139 -8.27 -6.80 -1.13
N ASP A 140 -8.36 -5.57 -0.62
CA ASP A 140 -9.06 -5.27 0.62
C ASP A 140 -10.55 -5.63 0.54
N MET A 141 -11.20 -5.37 -0.60
CA MET A 141 -12.60 -5.81 -0.84
C MET A 141 -12.73 -7.33 -0.81
N ALA A 142 -11.84 -8.05 -1.48
CA ALA A 142 -11.86 -9.51 -1.55
C ALA A 142 -11.57 -10.17 -0.19
N GLU A 143 -10.50 -9.74 0.50
CA GLU A 143 -10.05 -10.34 1.76
C GLU A 143 -10.99 -10.03 2.94
N ASN A 144 -11.57 -8.82 2.97
CA ASN A 144 -12.49 -8.39 4.03
C ASN A 144 -13.97 -8.60 3.65
N ASN A 145 -14.20 -9.25 2.50
CA ASN A 145 -15.53 -9.69 2.05
C ASN A 145 -16.59 -8.56 2.04
N TYR A 146 -16.25 -7.45 1.39
CA TYR A 146 -17.16 -6.33 1.18
C TYR A 146 -17.06 -5.78 -0.24
N PHE A 147 -18.12 -5.12 -0.71
CA PHE A 147 -18.15 -4.39 -1.98
C PHE A 147 -18.69 -2.99 -1.74
N SER A 148 -17.80 -2.01 -1.60
CA SER A 148 -18.17 -0.62 -1.28
C SER A 148 -17.03 0.33 -1.63
N HIS A 149 -17.36 1.57 -2.00
CA HIS A 149 -16.38 2.65 -2.10
C HIS A 149 -15.69 2.95 -0.75
N THR A 150 -16.40 2.83 0.35
CA THR A 150 -15.84 3.03 1.69
C THR A 150 -15.27 1.72 2.22
N SER A 151 -13.96 1.71 2.40
CA SER A 151 -13.23 0.59 3.00
C SER A 151 -13.35 0.63 4.53
N PRO A 152 -13.57 -0.53 5.19
CA PRO A 152 -13.46 -0.62 6.64
C PRO A 152 -12.02 -0.38 7.13
N THR A 153 -11.02 -0.62 6.27
CA THR A 153 -9.59 -0.47 6.58
C THR A 153 -9.08 0.95 6.30
N TYR A 154 -9.43 1.51 5.14
CA TYR A 154 -8.83 2.74 4.58
C TYR A 154 -9.77 3.94 4.57
N GLY A 155 -11.06 3.74 4.86
CA GLY A 155 -12.08 4.79 4.73
C GLY A 155 -12.50 5.03 3.27
N SER A 156 -12.83 6.28 2.92
CA SER A 156 -13.21 6.65 1.55
C SER A 156 -12.03 6.53 0.58
N PRO A 157 -12.27 6.44 -0.75
CA PRO A 157 -11.20 6.43 -1.75
C PRO A 157 -10.28 7.65 -1.62
N PHE A 158 -10.82 8.81 -1.28
CA PHE A 158 -10.05 10.04 -1.10
C PHE A 158 -9.15 9.99 0.13
N GLN A 159 -9.62 9.38 1.22
CA GLN A 159 -8.79 9.14 2.41
C GLN A 159 -7.68 8.14 2.10
N MET A 160 -7.99 7.08 1.35
CA MET A 160 -6.99 6.12 0.91
C MET A 160 -5.92 6.77 0.03
N LEU A 161 -6.29 7.55 -0.98
CA LEU A 161 -5.34 8.31 -1.81
C LEU A 161 -4.43 9.23 -0.96
N GLN A 162 -5.01 9.91 0.03
CA GLN A 162 -4.24 10.79 0.93
C GLN A 162 -3.25 9.99 1.77
N GLN A 163 -3.64 8.86 2.31
CA GLN A 163 -2.78 7.97 3.11
C GLN A 163 -1.58 7.47 2.30
N TYR A 164 -1.78 7.22 0.99
CA TYR A 164 -0.73 6.83 0.05
C TYR A 164 0.08 8.02 -0.51
N GLY A 165 -0.15 9.23 0.00
CA GLY A 165 0.58 10.43 -0.38
C GLY A 165 0.32 10.89 -1.83
N ILE A 166 -0.82 10.52 -2.39
CA ILE A 166 -1.23 10.93 -3.74
C ILE A 166 -1.89 12.30 -3.65
N ARG A 167 -1.35 13.26 -4.42
CA ARG A 167 -1.87 14.63 -4.50
C ARG A 167 -2.62 14.82 -5.81
N TYR A 168 -3.79 15.45 -5.74
CA TYR A 168 -4.67 15.69 -6.89
C TYR A 168 -5.50 16.96 -6.67
N ARG A 169 -6.07 17.50 -7.76
CA ARG A 169 -7.14 18.51 -7.71
C ARG A 169 -8.51 17.86 -7.81
N THR A 170 -8.61 16.85 -8.66
CA THR A 170 -9.83 16.06 -8.85
C THR A 170 -9.51 14.58 -8.77
N ALA A 171 -10.41 13.80 -8.21
CA ALA A 171 -10.27 12.34 -8.12
C ALA A 171 -11.63 11.65 -8.25
N GLY A 172 -11.61 10.38 -8.63
CA GLY A 172 -12.78 9.52 -8.71
C GLY A 172 -12.40 8.06 -8.62
N GLU A 173 -13.41 7.23 -8.34
CA GLU A 173 -13.25 5.79 -8.26
C GLU A 173 -14.38 5.09 -8.99
N ASN A 174 -14.07 4.01 -9.70
CA ASN A 174 -14.99 2.98 -10.15
C ASN A 174 -14.60 1.66 -9.51
N ILE A 175 -15.57 0.90 -9.03
CA ILE A 175 -15.39 -0.47 -8.56
C ILE A 175 -16.32 -1.40 -9.30
N ALA A 176 -15.90 -2.67 -9.47
CA ALA A 176 -16.73 -3.73 -10.03
C ALA A 176 -16.26 -5.08 -9.46
N ALA A 177 -17.15 -6.09 -9.47
CA ALA A 177 -16.86 -7.41 -8.95
C ALA A 177 -17.53 -8.49 -9.81
N GLY A 178 -16.85 -9.63 -9.97
CA GLY A 178 -17.37 -10.81 -10.66
C GLY A 178 -17.11 -10.87 -12.16
N GLN A 179 -16.57 -9.83 -12.79
CA GLN A 179 -16.20 -9.86 -14.21
C GLN A 179 -14.88 -10.60 -14.38
N ARG A 180 -14.80 -11.42 -15.43
CA ARG A 180 -13.66 -12.31 -15.68
C ARG A 180 -12.62 -11.71 -16.60
N THR A 181 -13.00 -10.72 -17.41
CA THR A 181 -12.12 -10.09 -18.39
C THR A 181 -12.18 -8.57 -18.38
N PRO A 182 -11.15 -7.88 -18.88
CA PRO A 182 -11.15 -6.43 -19.08
C PRO A 182 -12.32 -5.91 -19.88
N GLU A 183 -12.74 -6.66 -20.91
CA GLU A 183 -13.86 -6.29 -21.79
C GLU A 183 -15.18 -6.32 -21.01
N GLU A 184 -15.41 -7.36 -20.21
CA GLU A 184 -16.62 -7.50 -19.39
C GLU A 184 -16.72 -6.37 -18.36
N VAL A 185 -15.65 -6.08 -17.64
CA VAL A 185 -15.66 -5.01 -16.64
C VAL A 185 -15.82 -3.65 -17.30
N MET A 186 -15.14 -3.40 -18.41
CA MET A 186 -15.26 -2.15 -19.15
C MET A 186 -16.68 -1.96 -19.69
N GLN A 187 -17.30 -3.00 -20.22
CA GLN A 187 -18.69 -2.97 -20.66
C GLN A 187 -19.65 -2.65 -19.49
N SER A 188 -19.43 -3.26 -18.33
CA SER A 188 -20.21 -3.01 -17.12
C SER A 188 -20.11 -1.54 -16.70
N TRP A 189 -18.91 -0.99 -16.65
CA TRP A 189 -18.69 0.42 -16.30
C TRP A 189 -19.31 1.38 -17.33
N MET A 190 -19.16 1.10 -18.61
CA MET A 190 -19.74 1.96 -19.67
C MET A 190 -21.27 1.92 -19.72
N ASN A 191 -21.89 0.83 -19.28
CA ASN A 191 -23.34 0.71 -19.18
C ASN A 191 -23.92 1.43 -17.94
N SER A 192 -23.09 1.76 -16.94
CA SER A 192 -23.48 2.54 -15.77
C SER A 192 -23.19 4.03 -15.98
N SER A 193 -24.20 4.89 -15.86
CA SER A 193 -24.04 6.33 -16.08
C SER A 193 -22.99 6.97 -15.17
N GLY A 194 -22.92 6.55 -13.89
CA GLY A 194 -21.95 7.06 -12.92
C GLY A 194 -20.53 6.64 -13.24
N HIS A 195 -20.31 5.36 -13.51
CA HIS A 195 -18.99 4.85 -13.88
C HIS A 195 -18.50 5.43 -15.21
N ARG A 196 -19.39 5.49 -16.20
CA ARG A 196 -19.09 6.11 -17.50
C ARG A 196 -18.72 7.59 -17.35
N ALA A 197 -19.39 8.33 -16.47
CA ALA A 197 -19.06 9.72 -16.20
C ALA A 197 -17.63 9.89 -15.68
N ASN A 198 -17.14 8.99 -14.82
CA ASN A 198 -15.74 8.99 -14.39
C ASN A 198 -14.78 8.70 -15.56
N ILE A 199 -15.05 7.66 -16.35
CA ILE A 199 -14.20 7.29 -17.51
C ILE A 199 -14.09 8.45 -18.51
N LEU A 200 -15.17 9.18 -18.75
CA LEU A 200 -15.25 10.26 -19.71
C LEU A 200 -15.03 11.66 -19.11
N ASN A 201 -14.58 11.75 -17.87
CA ASN A 201 -14.30 13.04 -17.24
C ASN A 201 -13.03 13.67 -17.84
N SER A 202 -13.18 14.86 -18.40
CA SER A 202 -12.08 15.60 -19.03
C SER A 202 -11.06 16.16 -18.05
N SER A 203 -11.42 16.25 -16.74
CA SER A 203 -10.53 16.76 -15.70
C SER A 203 -9.51 15.73 -15.23
N TYR A 204 -9.66 14.46 -15.60
CA TYR A 204 -8.69 13.42 -15.24
C TYR A 204 -7.57 13.33 -16.27
N THR A 205 -6.35 13.09 -15.77
CA THR A 205 -5.13 12.95 -16.58
C THR A 205 -4.40 11.64 -16.31
N GLU A 206 -4.65 11.03 -15.14
CA GLU A 206 -4.01 9.79 -14.71
C GLU A 206 -5.06 8.79 -14.24
N ILE A 207 -4.76 7.51 -14.42
CA ILE A 207 -5.57 6.40 -13.95
C ILE A 207 -4.67 5.34 -13.28
N GLY A 208 -5.16 4.72 -12.22
CA GLY A 208 -4.66 3.47 -11.67
C GLY A 208 -5.72 2.39 -11.84
N ILE A 209 -5.31 1.18 -12.17
CA ILE A 209 -6.21 0.06 -12.42
C ILE A 209 -5.77 -1.10 -11.54
N GLY A 210 -6.66 -1.57 -10.68
CA GLY A 210 -6.46 -2.69 -9.78
C GLY A 210 -7.33 -3.88 -10.16
N TYR A 211 -6.77 -5.06 -10.00
CA TYR A 211 -7.44 -6.34 -10.17
C TYR A 211 -7.00 -7.31 -9.07
N TYR A 212 -7.94 -8.04 -8.53
CA TYR A 212 -7.68 -9.14 -7.61
C TYR A 212 -8.58 -10.32 -7.93
N ALA A 213 -8.00 -11.49 -8.21
CA ALA A 213 -8.75 -12.73 -8.38
C ALA A 213 -8.99 -13.35 -7.00
N GLY A 214 -10.24 -13.51 -6.62
CA GLY A 214 -10.63 -14.06 -5.33
C GLY A 214 -11.83 -13.35 -4.71
N GLY A 215 -12.03 -13.58 -3.41
CA GLY A 215 -13.19 -13.06 -2.69
C GLY A 215 -14.51 -13.76 -3.05
N SER A 216 -15.61 -13.30 -2.45
CA SER A 216 -16.96 -13.90 -2.64
C SER A 216 -17.49 -13.77 -4.06
N TYR A 217 -17.01 -12.78 -4.81
CA TYR A 217 -17.45 -12.52 -6.19
C TYR A 217 -16.52 -13.14 -7.23
N GLY A 218 -15.39 -13.75 -6.82
CA GLY A 218 -14.40 -14.38 -7.70
C GLY A 218 -13.40 -13.41 -8.34
N SER A 219 -13.72 -12.12 -8.41
CA SER A 219 -12.81 -11.06 -8.85
C SER A 219 -13.26 -9.70 -8.36
N GLU A 220 -12.29 -8.82 -8.10
CA GLU A 220 -12.51 -7.42 -7.74
C GLU A 220 -11.71 -6.51 -8.68
N TRP A 221 -12.35 -5.44 -9.14
CA TRP A 221 -11.81 -4.47 -10.07
C TRP A 221 -11.93 -3.05 -9.52
N VAL A 222 -10.89 -2.26 -9.68
CA VAL A 222 -10.87 -0.87 -9.22
C VAL A 222 -10.21 0.02 -10.29
N GLN A 223 -10.84 1.16 -10.58
CA GLN A 223 -10.22 2.28 -11.29
C GLN A 223 -10.15 3.46 -10.33
N LEU A 224 -8.96 4.01 -10.16
CA LEU A 224 -8.74 5.29 -9.49
C LEU A 224 -8.31 6.33 -10.51
N PHE A 225 -8.95 7.47 -10.50
CA PHE A 225 -8.68 8.57 -11.41
C PHE A 225 -8.15 9.77 -10.65
N THR A 226 -7.18 10.50 -11.25
CA THR A 226 -6.75 11.79 -10.73
C THR A 226 -6.54 12.81 -11.85
N GLY A 227 -6.77 14.09 -11.53
CA GLY A 227 -6.39 15.26 -12.32
C GLY A 227 -5.52 16.20 -11.49
N LYS A 228 -4.49 16.75 -12.11
CA LYS A 228 -3.53 17.71 -11.52
C LYS A 228 -3.96 19.15 -11.68
#